data_be0bf4642b5262246257780158e52c6b
#
_entry.id   be0bf4642b5262246257780158e52c6b
#
_cell.length_a   1.000
_cell.length_b   1.000
_cell.length_c   1.000
_cell.angle_alpha   90.00
_cell.angle_beta   90.00
_cell.angle_gamma   90.00
#
_symmetry.space_group_name_H-M   'P 1'
#
loop_
_entity.id
_entity.type
_entity.pdbx_description
1 polymer ?
#
loop_
_entity_poly.entity_id
_entity_poly.type
_entity_poly.pdbx_seq_one_letter_code
_entity_poly.pdbx_strand_id
1 'polypeptide(L)'
;GLGSSAFYLIDAGARAQTDLRYYRAMAKFLRDVEVKSPDIEGVDSLESVLAACGAVYGTSGLRSLRTIPDRSVDFMFSHTVLQHLRRDEFVETLTHLRRILRPGGVASHVIDLKDMLGESLNHLRFPDSVWESDLMRNSGFYTNRIRYSEMLSLFAQAGFAVEVLTRQCWQSLPIPRSKMAIPFCDLPEEDLCVSGFWVRLRTN
;
A
#
# COMPACT_ATOMS: atom_id res chain seq x y z
N GLY A 1 -5.27 6.02 19.83
CA GLY A 1 -4.04 5.59 19.28
C GLY A 1 -2.91 5.37 20.24
N LEU A 2 -1.91 4.69 19.79
CA LEU A 2 -0.69 4.32 20.52
C LEU A 2 0.27 5.53 20.72
N GLY A 3 -0.26 6.71 21.07
CA GLY A 3 0.53 7.92 21.32
C GLY A 3 0.68 8.85 20.10
N SER A 4 0.06 8.54 18.95
CA SER A 4 0.03 9.46 17.80
C SER A 4 -0.93 10.61 18.09
N SER A 5 -0.54 11.84 17.70
CA SER A 5 -1.34 13.05 17.85
C SER A 5 -2.24 13.34 16.64
N ALA A 6 -1.90 12.81 15.46
CA ALA A 6 -2.65 12.97 14.23
C ALA A 6 -2.44 11.79 13.30
N PHE A 7 -3.42 11.52 12.43
CA PHE A 7 -3.36 10.46 11.44
C PHE A 7 -3.81 10.98 10.08
N TYR A 8 -3.10 10.60 9.03
CA TYR A 8 -3.55 10.74 7.65
C TYR A 8 -3.93 9.36 7.11
N LEU A 9 -5.19 9.18 6.77
CA LEU A 9 -5.70 7.98 6.12
C LEU A 9 -5.92 8.31 4.64
N ILE A 10 -5.16 7.69 3.76
CA ILE A 10 -5.21 8.01 2.32
C ILE A 10 -5.73 6.79 1.55
N ASP A 11 -6.79 7.01 0.78
CA ASP A 11 -7.40 6.01 -0.09
C ASP A 11 -7.63 6.61 -1.49
N ALA A 12 -7.76 5.75 -2.50
CA ALA A 12 -8.10 6.15 -3.87
C ALA A 12 -9.58 6.52 -4.06
N GLY A 13 -10.43 6.28 -3.06
CA GLY A 13 -11.84 6.56 -3.05
C GLY A 13 -12.43 6.51 -1.64
N ALA A 14 -13.68 6.89 -1.48
CA ALA A 14 -14.39 6.84 -0.19
C ALA A 14 -14.80 5.38 0.12
N ARG A 15 -13.87 4.59 0.64
CA ARG A 15 -14.05 3.15 0.92
C ARG A 15 -14.14 2.84 2.41
N ALA A 16 -14.01 3.84 3.30
CA ALA A 16 -14.15 3.63 4.73
C ALA A 16 -15.54 3.05 5.06
N GLN A 17 -15.56 2.15 6.02
CA GLN A 17 -16.81 1.60 6.53
C GLN A 17 -17.69 2.73 7.09
N THR A 18 -18.95 2.79 6.67
CA THR A 18 -19.90 3.82 7.12
C THR A 18 -20.80 3.34 8.27
N ASP A 19 -20.87 2.03 8.49
CA ASP A 19 -21.62 1.45 9.61
C ASP A 19 -20.83 1.64 10.93
N LEU A 20 -21.29 2.54 11.77
CA LEU A 20 -20.63 2.91 13.02
C LEU A 20 -20.54 1.76 14.04
N ARG A 21 -21.32 0.70 13.87
CA ARG A 21 -21.23 -0.49 14.75
C ARG A 21 -19.84 -1.13 14.71
N TYR A 22 -19.16 -1.09 13.57
CA TYR A 22 -17.79 -1.61 13.44
C TYR A 22 -16.80 -0.82 14.30
N TYR A 23 -16.89 0.52 14.27
CA TYR A 23 -16.00 1.38 15.05
C TYR A 23 -16.26 1.24 16.55
N ARG A 24 -17.54 1.13 16.96
CA ARG A 24 -17.90 0.87 18.36
C ARG A 24 -17.41 -0.49 18.84
N ALA A 25 -17.55 -1.53 18.01
CA ALA A 25 -17.03 -2.86 18.32
C ALA A 25 -15.50 -2.85 18.45
N MET A 26 -14.79 -2.13 17.57
CA MET A 26 -13.34 -1.95 17.66
C MET A 26 -12.93 -1.17 18.92
N ALA A 27 -13.62 -0.09 19.23
CA ALA A 27 -13.33 0.70 20.44
C ALA A 27 -13.55 -0.14 21.71
N LYS A 28 -14.60 -0.98 21.74
CA LYS A 28 -14.82 -1.95 22.83
C LYS A 28 -13.67 -2.93 22.92
N PHE A 29 -13.30 -3.58 21.80
CA PHE A 29 -12.19 -4.53 21.75
C PHE A 29 -10.88 -3.91 22.28
N LEU A 30 -10.54 -2.68 21.86
CA LEU A 30 -9.35 -2.00 22.33
C LEU A 30 -9.36 -1.80 23.87
N ARG A 31 -10.51 -1.47 24.45
CA ARG A 31 -10.65 -1.38 25.90
C ARG A 31 -10.49 -2.74 26.59
N ASP A 32 -11.09 -3.79 25.99
CA ASP A 32 -11.04 -5.15 26.55
C ASP A 32 -9.59 -5.72 26.58
N VAL A 33 -8.71 -5.24 25.67
CA VAL A 33 -7.28 -5.60 25.64
C VAL A 33 -6.37 -4.52 26.28
N GLU A 34 -6.93 -3.64 27.07
CA GLU A 34 -6.22 -2.57 27.81
C GLU A 34 -5.41 -1.61 26.90
N VAL A 35 -5.84 -1.45 25.65
CA VAL A 35 -5.28 -0.46 24.72
C VAL A 35 -6.14 0.81 24.74
N LYS A 36 -5.48 1.98 24.76
CA LYS A 36 -6.18 3.26 24.73
C LYS A 36 -7.12 3.33 23.51
N SER A 37 -8.41 3.42 23.78
CA SER A 37 -9.47 3.55 22.78
C SER A 37 -9.84 5.03 22.58
N PRO A 38 -10.19 5.46 21.34
CA PRO A 38 -10.84 6.75 21.17
C PRO A 38 -12.22 6.73 21.85
N ASP A 39 -12.62 7.87 22.39
CA ASP A 39 -13.98 8.05 22.88
C ASP A 39 -14.90 8.36 21.68
N ILE A 40 -15.71 7.39 21.33
CA ILE A 40 -16.70 7.48 20.23
C ILE A 40 -18.11 7.16 20.74
N GLU A 41 -18.34 7.26 22.04
CA GLU A 41 -19.65 7.10 22.63
C GLU A 41 -20.53 8.31 22.25
N GLY A 42 -21.73 8.04 21.74
CA GLY A 42 -22.62 9.10 21.24
C GLY A 42 -22.30 9.69 19.86
N VAL A 43 -21.22 9.24 19.21
CA VAL A 43 -20.85 9.66 17.85
C VAL A 43 -21.83 9.07 16.83
N ASP A 44 -22.30 9.89 15.90
CA ASP A 44 -23.39 9.58 14.93
C ASP A 44 -22.95 9.60 13.45
N SER A 45 -21.71 9.99 13.17
CA SER A 45 -21.20 10.08 11.79
C SER A 45 -19.75 9.61 11.70
N LEU A 46 -19.32 9.24 10.48
CA LEU A 46 -17.93 8.87 10.18
C LEU A 46 -16.99 10.05 10.45
N GLU A 47 -17.42 11.28 10.09
CA GLU A 47 -16.64 12.50 10.33
C GLU A 47 -16.35 12.68 11.82
N SER A 48 -17.36 12.45 12.65
CA SER A 48 -17.21 12.56 14.12
C SER A 48 -16.30 11.46 14.68
N VAL A 49 -16.33 10.23 14.13
CA VAL A 49 -15.36 9.17 14.47
C VAL A 49 -13.95 9.60 14.11
N LEU A 50 -13.74 10.11 12.89
CA LEU A 50 -12.43 10.57 12.41
C LEU A 50 -11.89 11.71 13.30
N ALA A 51 -12.75 12.68 13.63
CA ALA A 51 -12.40 13.79 14.53
C ALA A 51 -11.98 13.28 15.93
N ALA A 52 -12.74 12.35 16.52
CA ALA A 52 -12.40 11.74 17.81
C ALA A 52 -11.08 10.95 17.77
N CYS A 53 -10.70 10.45 16.61
CA CYS A 53 -9.41 9.77 16.39
C CYS A 53 -8.27 10.75 16.04
N GLY A 54 -8.52 12.04 15.83
CA GLY A 54 -7.53 12.97 15.28
C GLY A 54 -7.09 12.59 13.86
N ALA A 55 -8.03 12.05 13.07
CA ALA A 55 -7.74 11.52 11.74
C ALA A 55 -8.26 12.42 10.62
N VAL A 56 -7.46 12.59 9.57
CA VAL A 56 -7.83 13.23 8.31
C VAL A 56 -7.95 12.12 7.25
N TYR A 57 -9.12 11.98 6.63
CA TYR A 57 -9.37 10.98 5.60
C TYR A 57 -9.35 11.62 4.21
N GLY A 58 -8.31 11.32 3.43
CA GLY A 58 -8.15 11.76 2.05
C GLY A 58 -8.57 10.65 1.08
N THR A 59 -9.54 10.92 0.21
CA THR A 59 -10.17 9.93 -0.69
C THR A 59 -9.80 10.10 -2.16
N SER A 60 -8.74 10.83 -2.44
CA SER A 60 -8.33 11.15 -3.82
C SER A 60 -6.91 10.66 -4.13
N GLY A 61 -6.45 9.59 -3.48
CA GLY A 61 -5.17 8.95 -3.72
C GLY A 61 -4.00 9.94 -3.71
N LEU A 62 -3.25 10.00 -4.81
CA LEU A 62 -2.08 10.86 -4.96
C LEU A 62 -2.41 12.36 -4.73
N ARG A 63 -3.59 12.84 -5.10
CA ARG A 63 -3.99 14.23 -4.82
C ARG A 63 -4.05 14.51 -3.32
N SER A 64 -4.57 13.55 -2.54
CA SER A 64 -4.60 13.66 -1.08
C SER A 64 -3.20 13.64 -0.47
N LEU A 65 -2.27 12.83 -1.00
CA LEU A 65 -0.87 12.86 -0.56
C LEU A 65 -0.20 14.22 -0.79
N ARG A 66 -0.53 14.90 -1.87
CA ARG A 66 0.02 16.23 -2.19
C ARG A 66 -0.35 17.30 -1.15
N THR A 67 -1.46 17.14 -0.44
CA THR A 67 -1.92 18.11 0.58
C THR A 67 -1.25 17.95 1.93
N ILE A 68 -0.59 16.82 2.20
CA ILE A 68 0.12 16.59 3.45
C ILE A 68 1.39 17.44 3.48
N PRO A 69 1.66 18.20 4.56
CA PRO A 69 2.85 19.05 4.66
C PRO A 69 4.15 18.25 4.57
N ASP A 70 5.21 18.90 4.09
CA ASP A 70 6.54 18.33 4.04
C ASP A 70 7.04 17.98 5.43
N ARG A 71 7.75 16.86 5.56
CA ARG A 71 8.42 16.45 6.80
C ARG A 71 7.52 16.48 8.01
N SER A 72 6.24 16.11 7.85
CA SER A 72 5.21 16.17 8.91
C SER A 72 4.85 14.78 9.48
N VAL A 73 5.32 13.70 8.86
CA VAL A 73 4.97 12.33 9.20
C VAL A 73 6.16 11.62 9.82
N ASP A 74 6.01 11.06 11.02
CA ASP A 74 7.04 10.29 11.71
C ASP A 74 7.07 8.82 11.24
N PHE A 75 5.88 8.26 11.01
CA PHE A 75 5.72 6.87 10.61
C PHE A 75 4.56 6.73 9.62
N MET A 76 4.78 5.96 8.57
CA MET A 76 3.72 5.53 7.66
C MET A 76 3.75 4.02 7.46
N PHE A 77 2.60 3.47 7.11
CA PHE A 77 2.53 2.07 6.74
C PHE A 77 1.48 1.83 5.67
N SER A 78 1.65 0.76 4.93
CA SER A 78 0.59 0.18 4.11
C SER A 78 0.68 -1.34 4.09
N HIS A 79 -0.45 -1.98 3.94
CA HIS A 79 -0.54 -3.43 3.81
C HIS A 79 -1.29 -3.75 2.52
N THR A 80 -0.60 -4.36 1.57
CA THR A 80 -1.14 -4.75 0.25
C THR A 80 -1.79 -3.59 -0.53
N VAL A 81 -1.14 -2.42 -0.56
CA VAL A 81 -1.62 -1.23 -1.26
C VAL A 81 -0.74 -0.87 -2.45
N LEU A 82 0.59 -0.88 -2.30
CA LEU A 82 1.50 -0.33 -3.31
C LEU A 82 1.43 -1.06 -4.66
N GLN A 83 1.12 -2.35 -4.66
CA GLN A 83 0.92 -3.11 -5.89
C GLN A 83 -0.34 -2.70 -6.69
N HIS A 84 -1.30 -2.01 -6.07
CA HIS A 84 -2.52 -1.52 -6.72
C HIS A 84 -2.42 -0.08 -7.22
N LEU A 85 -1.36 0.64 -6.88
CA LEU A 85 -1.11 1.96 -7.46
C LEU A 85 -0.90 1.83 -8.96
N ARG A 86 -1.41 2.77 -9.74
CA ARG A 86 -1.16 2.80 -11.18
C ARG A 86 0.34 2.92 -11.45
N ARG A 87 0.82 2.18 -12.46
CA ARG A 87 2.26 2.15 -12.79
C ARG A 87 2.81 3.54 -13.13
N ASP A 88 2.03 4.33 -13.84
CA ASP A 88 2.37 5.71 -14.21
C ASP A 88 2.39 6.69 -13.03
N GLU A 89 1.65 6.43 -11.96
CA GLU A 89 1.62 7.23 -10.74
C GLU A 89 2.59 6.74 -9.64
N PHE A 90 3.21 5.58 -9.82
CA PHE A 90 3.99 4.92 -8.77
C PHE A 90 5.19 5.75 -8.32
N VAL A 91 6.00 6.23 -9.26
CA VAL A 91 7.21 7.02 -8.95
C VAL A 91 6.85 8.35 -8.28
N GLU A 92 5.80 9.02 -8.78
CA GLU A 92 5.34 10.27 -8.17
C GLU A 92 4.81 10.03 -6.75
N THR A 93 4.10 8.91 -6.54
CA THR A 93 3.67 8.52 -5.20
C THR A 93 4.86 8.35 -4.26
N LEU A 94 5.90 7.63 -4.67
CA LEU A 94 7.12 7.46 -3.86
C LEU A 94 7.79 8.81 -3.53
N THR A 95 7.83 9.73 -4.49
CA THR A 95 8.35 11.08 -4.29
C THR A 95 7.58 11.81 -3.17
N HIS A 96 6.25 11.71 -3.19
CA HIS A 96 5.43 12.32 -2.13
C HIS A 96 5.56 11.59 -0.79
N LEU A 97 5.63 10.27 -0.77
CA LEU A 97 5.90 9.52 0.47
C LEU A 97 7.24 9.96 1.09
N ARG A 98 8.27 10.14 0.25
CA ARG A 98 9.59 10.63 0.71
C ARG A 98 9.52 12.06 1.22
N ARG A 99 8.80 12.95 0.54
CA ARG A 99 8.62 14.37 0.90
C ARG A 99 7.97 14.55 2.27
N ILE A 100 6.91 13.80 2.54
CA ILE A 100 6.12 13.96 3.78
C ILE A 100 6.79 13.35 5.02
N LEU A 101 7.67 12.35 4.84
CA LEU A 101 8.43 11.78 5.95
C LEU A 101 9.46 12.77 6.49
N ARG A 102 9.55 12.86 7.82
CA ARG A 102 10.60 13.60 8.52
C ARG A 102 11.98 12.96 8.31
N PRO A 103 13.06 13.71 8.48
CA PRO A 103 14.38 13.11 8.66
C PRO A 103 14.33 12.08 9.80
N GLY A 104 14.84 10.86 9.56
CA GLY A 104 14.73 9.74 10.50
C GLY A 104 13.35 9.06 10.56
N GLY A 105 12.37 9.54 9.79
CA GLY A 105 11.06 8.92 9.66
C GLY A 105 11.13 7.55 8.99
N VAL A 106 10.16 6.70 9.30
CA VAL A 106 10.11 5.30 8.86
C VAL A 106 8.83 5.02 8.08
N ALA A 107 8.97 4.34 6.95
CA ALA A 107 7.85 3.75 6.23
C ALA A 107 7.93 2.22 6.29
N SER A 108 6.80 1.56 6.48
CA SER A 108 6.68 0.10 6.57
C SER A 108 5.61 -0.37 5.60
N HIS A 109 6.01 -1.16 4.60
CA HIS A 109 5.09 -1.62 3.56
C HIS A 109 5.13 -3.13 3.42
N VAL A 110 3.97 -3.77 3.49
CA VAL A 110 3.78 -5.16 3.09
C VAL A 110 3.24 -5.17 1.67
N ILE A 111 3.94 -5.83 0.77
CA ILE A 111 3.61 -5.90 -0.66
C ILE A 111 3.26 -7.34 -1.02
N ASP A 112 2.16 -7.51 -1.72
CA ASP A 112 1.75 -8.76 -2.35
C ASP A 112 2.00 -8.67 -3.86
N LEU A 113 2.81 -9.57 -4.41
CA LEU A 113 3.14 -9.61 -5.83
C LEU A 113 2.35 -10.67 -6.59
N LYS A 114 1.39 -11.29 -5.94
CA LYS A 114 0.45 -12.21 -6.56
C LYS A 114 -0.63 -11.46 -7.33
N ASP A 115 -1.25 -12.16 -8.25
CA ASP A 115 -2.43 -11.63 -8.95
C ASP A 115 -3.73 -11.81 -8.15
N MET A 116 -4.73 -11.06 -8.51
CA MET A 116 -6.10 -11.17 -7.96
C MET A 116 -6.95 -12.22 -8.71
N LEU A 117 -6.35 -13.00 -9.63
CA LEU A 117 -7.02 -13.97 -10.49
C LEU A 117 -6.87 -15.42 -10.01
N GLY A 118 -6.06 -15.66 -9.00
CA GLY A 118 -5.79 -17.00 -8.48
C GLY A 118 -4.53 -17.10 -7.62
N GLU A 119 -4.13 -15.99 -7.02
CA GLU A 119 -2.95 -15.91 -6.14
C GLU A 119 -1.65 -16.44 -6.78
N SER A 120 -1.47 -16.14 -8.07
CA SER A 120 -0.41 -16.64 -8.91
C SER A 120 0.27 -15.48 -9.69
N LEU A 121 0.74 -15.76 -10.91
CA LEU A 121 1.33 -14.79 -11.85
C LEU A 121 0.50 -14.65 -13.15
N ASN A 122 -0.79 -14.97 -13.14
CA ASN A 122 -1.62 -14.93 -14.35
C ASN A 122 -1.69 -13.52 -14.97
N HIS A 123 -1.60 -12.46 -14.16
CA HIS A 123 -1.54 -11.07 -14.65
C HIS A 123 -0.32 -10.81 -15.57
N LEU A 124 0.77 -11.56 -15.44
CA LEU A 124 1.95 -11.44 -16.31
C LEU A 124 1.77 -12.06 -17.71
N ARG A 125 0.66 -12.75 -17.95
CA ARG A 125 0.33 -13.32 -19.27
C ARG A 125 -0.15 -12.27 -20.28
N PHE A 126 -0.58 -11.11 -19.78
CA PHE A 126 -1.17 -10.07 -20.60
C PHE A 126 -0.12 -9.05 -21.05
N PRO A 127 -0.10 -8.64 -22.32
CA PRO A 127 0.74 -7.53 -22.75
C PRO A 127 0.27 -6.22 -22.13
N ASP A 128 1.16 -5.23 -22.05
CA ASP A 128 0.86 -3.93 -21.45
C ASP A 128 -0.33 -3.24 -22.11
N SER A 129 -0.49 -3.38 -23.44
CA SER A 129 -1.62 -2.81 -24.17
C SER A 129 -3.00 -3.28 -23.68
N VAL A 130 -3.05 -4.46 -23.08
CA VAL A 130 -4.28 -5.02 -22.48
C VAL A 130 -4.34 -4.65 -21.00
N TRP A 131 -3.26 -4.90 -20.25
CA TRP A 131 -3.27 -4.77 -18.79
C TRP A 131 -3.35 -3.32 -18.34
N GLU A 132 -2.71 -2.41 -19.07
CA GLU A 132 -2.75 -0.96 -18.78
C GLU A 132 -3.90 -0.23 -19.47
N SER A 133 -4.85 -0.96 -20.08
CA SER A 133 -6.08 -0.36 -20.63
C SER A 133 -6.98 0.19 -19.52
N ASP A 134 -7.82 1.18 -19.84
CA ASP A 134 -8.76 1.76 -18.89
C ASP A 134 -9.72 0.72 -18.29
N LEU A 135 -10.13 -0.27 -19.10
CA LEU A 135 -10.97 -1.37 -18.64
C LEU A 135 -10.28 -2.15 -17.52
N MET A 136 -9.01 -2.54 -17.72
CA MET A 136 -8.29 -3.34 -16.75
C MET A 136 -7.87 -2.51 -15.53
N ARG A 137 -7.39 -1.29 -15.71
CA ARG A 137 -7.02 -0.37 -14.63
C ARG A 137 -8.17 -0.06 -13.66
N ASN A 138 -9.40 -0.08 -14.16
CA ASN A 138 -10.61 0.15 -13.36
C ASN A 138 -11.29 -1.15 -12.92
N SER A 139 -10.76 -2.32 -13.31
CA SER A 139 -11.21 -3.60 -12.80
C SER A 139 -10.72 -3.80 -11.36
N GLY A 140 -11.42 -4.55 -10.55
CA GLY A 140 -10.93 -4.92 -9.21
C GLY A 140 -9.72 -5.87 -9.20
N PHE A 141 -9.19 -6.23 -10.38
CA PHE A 141 -8.09 -7.19 -10.54
C PHE A 141 -6.74 -6.53 -10.84
N TYR A 142 -6.70 -5.22 -11.07
CA TYR A 142 -5.48 -4.52 -11.47
C TYR A 142 -4.42 -4.56 -10.38
N THR A 143 -3.20 -4.90 -10.80
CA THR A 143 -1.94 -4.69 -10.08
C THR A 143 -0.93 -4.07 -11.06
N ASN A 144 0.01 -3.26 -10.58
CA ASN A 144 0.97 -2.55 -11.43
C ASN A 144 2.06 -3.45 -12.04
N ARG A 145 2.13 -4.71 -11.64
CA ARG A 145 3.09 -5.70 -12.13
C ARG A 145 4.56 -5.31 -11.97
N ILE A 146 4.86 -4.34 -11.11
CA ILE A 146 6.22 -4.01 -10.73
C ILE A 146 6.74 -5.16 -9.88
N ARG A 147 7.78 -5.86 -10.36
CA ARG A 147 8.33 -7.01 -9.66
C ARG A 147 9.29 -6.59 -8.55
N TYR A 148 9.72 -7.55 -7.76
CA TYR A 148 10.48 -7.35 -6.53
C TYR A 148 11.73 -6.49 -6.74
N SER A 149 12.63 -6.86 -7.64
CA SER A 149 13.89 -6.14 -7.86
C SER A 149 13.66 -4.73 -8.41
N GLU A 150 12.71 -4.57 -9.34
CA GLU A 150 12.32 -3.25 -9.87
C GLU A 150 11.76 -2.37 -8.76
N MET A 151 10.89 -2.89 -7.90
CA MET A 151 10.29 -2.13 -6.81
C MET A 151 11.33 -1.65 -5.79
N LEU A 152 12.29 -2.51 -5.40
CA LEU A 152 13.40 -2.11 -4.53
C LEU A 152 14.25 -1.02 -5.17
N SER A 153 14.53 -1.13 -6.47
CA SER A 153 15.26 -0.10 -7.22
C SER A 153 14.53 1.25 -7.22
N LEU A 154 13.20 1.24 -7.43
CA LEU A 154 12.38 2.45 -7.41
C LEU A 154 12.35 3.10 -6.01
N PHE A 155 12.30 2.32 -4.93
CA PHE A 155 12.44 2.86 -3.58
C PHE A 155 13.79 3.54 -3.36
N ALA A 156 14.88 2.90 -3.79
CA ALA A 156 16.21 3.47 -3.68
C ALA A 156 16.38 4.74 -4.51
N GLN A 157 15.85 4.76 -5.75
CA GLN A 157 15.86 5.93 -6.65
C GLN A 157 15.03 7.09 -6.07
N ALA A 158 13.97 6.81 -5.33
CA ALA A 158 13.19 7.82 -4.61
C ALA A 158 13.93 8.38 -3.38
N GLY A 159 15.15 7.90 -3.08
CA GLY A 159 15.99 8.39 -1.99
C GLY A 159 15.73 7.75 -0.64
N PHE A 160 15.18 6.55 -0.61
CA PHE A 160 15.04 5.77 0.62
C PHE A 160 16.23 4.85 0.84
N ALA A 161 16.64 4.69 2.10
CA ALA A 161 17.39 3.52 2.53
C ALA A 161 16.42 2.34 2.67
N VAL A 162 16.66 1.26 1.92
CA VAL A 162 15.76 0.13 1.75
C VAL A 162 16.25 -1.06 2.58
N GLU A 163 15.38 -1.60 3.43
CA GLU A 163 15.65 -2.80 4.22
C GLU A 163 14.50 -3.80 4.04
N VAL A 164 14.78 -4.96 3.48
CA VAL A 164 13.81 -6.04 3.35
C VAL A 164 13.78 -6.84 4.66
N LEU A 165 12.65 -6.83 5.34
CA LEU A 165 12.45 -7.52 6.62
C LEU A 165 12.10 -8.99 6.42
N THR A 166 11.21 -9.28 5.47
CA THR A 166 10.83 -10.65 5.09
C THR A 166 10.59 -10.74 3.60
N ARG A 167 10.80 -11.92 3.03
CA ARG A 167 10.50 -12.25 1.65
C ARG A 167 9.81 -13.61 1.58
N GLN A 168 8.68 -13.65 0.91
CA GLN A 168 7.94 -14.87 0.63
C GLN A 168 8.19 -15.28 -0.82
N CYS A 169 8.42 -16.56 -1.05
CA CYS A 169 8.70 -17.08 -2.39
C CYS A 169 7.92 -18.38 -2.62
N TRP A 170 7.50 -18.58 -3.86
CA TRP A 170 7.12 -19.91 -4.31
C TRP A 170 8.36 -20.81 -4.44
N GLN A 171 8.19 -22.10 -4.25
CA GLN A 171 9.27 -23.08 -4.46
C GLN A 171 9.64 -23.23 -5.94
N SER A 172 8.70 -22.96 -6.83
CA SER A 172 8.88 -22.94 -8.29
C SER A 172 7.90 -21.96 -8.91
N LEU A 173 8.13 -21.58 -10.17
CA LEU A 173 7.23 -20.67 -10.88
C LEU A 173 5.80 -21.22 -10.92
N PRO A 174 4.80 -20.45 -10.46
CA PRO A 174 3.40 -20.91 -10.44
C PRO A 174 2.77 -21.01 -11.83
N ILE A 175 3.39 -20.37 -12.84
CA ILE A 175 3.02 -20.52 -14.26
C ILE A 175 4.30 -20.67 -15.12
N PRO A 176 4.23 -21.41 -16.25
CA PRO A 176 5.36 -21.51 -17.16
C PRO A 176 5.75 -20.16 -17.78
N ARG A 177 7.06 -19.89 -17.92
CA ARG A 177 7.58 -18.67 -18.58
C ARG A 177 7.01 -18.49 -20.00
N SER A 178 6.82 -19.58 -20.75
CA SER A 178 6.26 -19.56 -22.10
C SER A 178 4.83 -19.00 -22.19
N LYS A 179 4.17 -18.82 -21.04
CA LYS A 179 2.84 -18.21 -20.95
C LYS A 179 2.88 -16.75 -20.50
N MET A 180 4.05 -16.22 -20.17
CA MET A 180 4.22 -14.82 -19.78
C MET A 180 4.42 -13.92 -20.99
N ALA A 181 3.91 -12.71 -20.94
CA ALA A 181 4.17 -11.69 -21.95
C ALA A 181 5.57 -11.07 -21.75
N ILE A 182 6.12 -10.46 -22.79
CA ILE A 182 7.32 -9.63 -22.72
C ILE A 182 6.96 -8.35 -21.91
N PRO A 183 7.85 -7.87 -20.99
CA PRO A 183 9.20 -8.37 -20.73
C PRO A 183 9.28 -9.45 -19.62
N PHE A 184 8.18 -9.90 -19.06
CA PHE A 184 8.17 -10.74 -17.86
C PHE A 184 8.79 -12.13 -18.09
N CYS A 185 8.65 -12.70 -19.29
CA CYS A 185 9.27 -14.00 -19.59
C CYS A 185 10.80 -13.97 -19.50
N ASP A 186 11.44 -12.79 -19.60
CA ASP A 186 12.89 -12.61 -19.59
C ASP A 186 13.44 -12.27 -18.20
N LEU A 187 12.58 -12.04 -17.21
CA LEU A 187 13.02 -11.73 -15.86
C LEU A 187 13.71 -12.92 -15.19
N PRO A 188 14.66 -12.68 -14.25
CA PRO A 188 15.28 -13.72 -13.44
C PRO A 188 14.23 -14.54 -12.67
N GLU A 189 14.45 -15.84 -12.53
CA GLU A 189 13.51 -16.74 -11.86
C GLU A 189 13.38 -16.41 -10.37
N GLU A 190 14.49 -16.06 -9.74
CA GLU A 190 14.52 -15.62 -8.36
C GLU A 190 13.67 -14.37 -8.11
N ASP A 191 13.52 -13.48 -9.10
CA ASP A 191 12.65 -12.31 -9.02
C ASP A 191 11.17 -12.68 -9.22
N LEU A 192 10.91 -13.53 -10.21
CA LEU A 192 9.57 -14.03 -10.50
C LEU A 192 9.02 -14.90 -9.37
N CYS A 193 9.88 -15.65 -8.67
CA CYS A 193 9.47 -16.50 -7.54
C CYS A 193 9.12 -15.70 -6.27
N VAL A 194 9.40 -14.41 -6.19
CA VAL A 194 8.95 -13.62 -5.05
C VAL A 194 7.45 -13.40 -5.12
N SER A 195 6.71 -13.94 -4.16
CA SER A 195 5.25 -13.81 -4.04
C SER A 195 4.82 -12.61 -3.22
N GLY A 196 5.67 -12.14 -2.32
CA GLY A 196 5.42 -10.97 -1.49
C GLY A 196 6.63 -10.67 -0.60
N PHE A 197 6.64 -9.47 -0.03
CA PHE A 197 7.71 -9.05 0.87
C PHE A 197 7.25 -7.94 1.81
N TRP A 198 7.98 -7.81 2.91
CA TRP A 198 7.84 -6.70 3.84
C TRP A 198 9.09 -5.86 3.80
N VAL A 199 8.94 -4.58 3.57
CA VAL A 199 10.05 -3.62 3.46
C VAL A 199 9.90 -2.50 4.46
N ARG A 200 11.03 -2.09 5.02
CA ARG A 200 11.21 -0.88 5.80
C ARG A 200 12.01 0.13 4.99
N LEU A 201 11.47 1.32 4.84
CA LEU A 201 12.09 2.43 4.14
C LEU A 201 12.42 3.53 5.16
N ARG A 202 13.60 4.12 5.07
CA ARG A 202 14.03 5.21 5.94
C ARG A 202 14.45 6.42 5.12
N THR A 203 14.26 7.60 5.69
CA THR A 203 14.85 8.82 5.17
C THR A 203 16.19 9.04 5.84
N ASN A 204 17.23 9.32 5.06
CA ASN A 204 18.51 9.80 5.57
C ASN A 204 18.37 11.23 6.06
#